data_3fb67068b5362d96e2655d9f7cf1df88
#
_entry.id   3fb67068b5362d96e2655d9f7cf1df88
#
_cell.length_a   1.000
_cell.length_b   1.000
_cell.length_c   1.000
_cell.angle_alpha   90.00
_cell.angle_beta   90.00
_cell.angle_gamma   90.00
#
_symmetry.space_group_name_H-M   'P 1'
#
loop_
_entity.id
_entity.type
_entity.pdbx_description
1 polymer ?
#
loop_
_entity_poly.entity_id
_entity_poly.type
_entity_poly.pdbx_seq_one_letter_code
_entity_poly.pdbx_strand_id
1 'polypeptide(L)'
;MRPLTLINTLEYYDVPQILVAADATGTNYLCTLYKNDAERGYLYLGVQISGTRLAEFSDGQLDLRDAYVYPEADCCLCLVAATNGVLNIVKPLQIRDITEEMLPEAGYTCSMV
;
A
#
# COMPACT_ATOMS: atom_id res chain seq x y z
N MET A 1 -16.01 -6.03 -2.54
CA MET A 1 -14.74 -5.37 -2.93
C MET A 1 -14.99 -3.91 -3.23
N ARG A 2 -14.05 -3.04 -2.85
CA ARG A 2 -14.16 -1.61 -3.14
C ARG A 2 -13.12 -1.24 -4.20
N PRO A 3 -13.52 -0.56 -5.28
CA PRO A 3 -12.57 -0.17 -6.31
C PRO A 3 -11.67 0.97 -5.86
N LEU A 4 -10.43 0.95 -6.33
CA LEU A 4 -9.46 2.01 -6.11
C LEU A 4 -9.01 2.58 -7.44
N THR A 5 -8.70 3.87 -7.45
CA THR A 5 -8.12 4.54 -8.60
C THR A 5 -6.64 4.79 -8.34
N LEU A 6 -5.78 4.36 -9.24
CA LEU A 6 -4.35 4.62 -9.14
C LEU A 6 -4.10 6.13 -9.24
N ILE A 7 -3.43 6.68 -8.24
CA ILE A 7 -3.08 8.10 -8.21
C ILE A 7 -1.63 8.30 -8.65
N ASN A 8 -0.71 7.50 -8.10
CA ASN A 8 0.70 7.65 -8.41
C ASN A 8 1.44 6.33 -8.18
N THR A 9 2.40 6.04 -9.05
CA THR A 9 3.31 4.92 -8.86
C THR A 9 4.63 5.48 -8.37
N LEU A 10 5.02 5.08 -7.16
CA LEU A 10 6.24 5.57 -6.51
C LEU A 10 7.46 4.74 -6.87
N GLU A 11 7.28 3.46 -7.13
CA GLU A 11 8.34 2.57 -7.58
C GLU A 11 7.76 1.57 -8.57
N TYR A 12 8.45 1.38 -9.69
CA TYR A 12 8.02 0.49 -10.76
C TYR A 12 9.14 -0.45 -11.18
N TYR A 13 8.85 -1.75 -11.23
CA TYR A 13 9.73 -2.76 -11.81
C TYR A 13 8.85 -3.85 -12.41
N ASP A 14 8.70 -3.86 -13.73
CA ASP A 14 7.76 -4.69 -14.50
C ASP A 14 6.30 -4.37 -14.19
N VAL A 15 5.96 -4.16 -12.92
CA VAL A 15 4.66 -3.73 -12.44
C VAL A 15 4.89 -2.72 -11.31
N PRO A 16 3.86 -1.92 -10.95
CA PRO A 16 3.99 -1.02 -9.81
C PRO A 16 4.32 -1.81 -8.54
N GLN A 17 5.43 -1.47 -7.89
CA GLN A 17 5.88 -2.10 -6.64
C GLN A 17 5.34 -1.35 -5.43
N ILE A 18 5.33 -0.02 -5.51
CA ILE A 18 4.80 0.87 -4.48
C ILE A 18 3.93 1.88 -5.20
N LEU A 19 2.69 2.02 -4.76
CA LEU A 19 1.75 2.93 -5.37
C LEU A 19 0.86 3.62 -4.35
N VAL A 20 0.27 4.72 -4.76
CA VAL A 20 -0.80 5.40 -4.01
C VAL A 20 -2.07 5.29 -4.83
N ALA A 21 -3.15 4.89 -4.19
CA ALA A 21 -4.46 4.80 -4.81
C ALA A 21 -5.49 5.47 -3.91
N ALA A 22 -6.62 5.85 -4.48
CA ALA A 22 -7.71 6.48 -3.73
C ALA A 22 -9.03 5.75 -3.98
N ASP A 23 -9.89 5.73 -2.97
CA ASP A 23 -11.24 5.22 -3.11
C ASP A 23 -12.20 6.34 -3.58
N ALA A 24 -13.49 6.00 -3.70
CA ALA A 24 -14.50 6.95 -4.17
C ALA A 24 -14.71 8.15 -3.25
N THR A 25 -14.29 8.04 -1.98
CA THR A 25 -14.41 9.14 -1.02
C THR A 25 -13.17 10.05 -1.00
N GLY A 26 -12.15 9.72 -1.77
CA GLY A 26 -10.90 10.48 -1.80
C GLY A 26 -9.90 10.04 -0.74
N THR A 27 -10.16 8.95 -0.02
CA THR A 27 -9.23 8.40 0.95
C THR A 27 -8.05 7.76 0.23
N ASN A 28 -6.84 8.13 0.61
CA ASN A 28 -5.61 7.63 0.01
C ASN A 28 -5.12 6.37 0.71
N TYR A 29 -4.54 5.47 -0.09
CA TYR A 29 -3.95 4.22 0.40
C TYR A 29 -2.55 4.09 -0.18
N LEU A 30 -1.59 3.82 0.68
CA LEU A 30 -0.22 3.48 0.28
C LEU A 30 -0.16 1.96 0.17
N CYS A 31 0.23 1.45 -0.99
CA CYS A 31 0.20 0.02 -1.27
C CYS A 31 1.58 -0.48 -1.70
N THR A 32 1.98 -1.61 -1.12
CA THR A 32 3.26 -2.26 -1.43
C THR A 32 3.00 -3.68 -1.92
N LEU A 33 3.54 -4.00 -3.08
CA LEU A 33 3.41 -5.35 -3.66
C LEU A 33 4.16 -6.36 -2.80
N TYR A 34 3.52 -7.48 -2.48
CA TYR A 34 4.19 -8.55 -1.76
C TYR A 34 4.04 -9.93 -2.43
N LYS A 35 3.12 -10.10 -3.36
CA LYS A 35 2.89 -11.40 -3.97
C LYS A 35 2.24 -11.27 -5.34
N ASN A 36 2.62 -12.15 -6.25
CA ASN A 36 1.91 -12.37 -7.50
C ASN A 36 1.15 -13.68 -7.37
N ASP A 37 -0.18 -13.59 -7.29
CA ASP A 37 -1.06 -14.73 -7.12
C ASP A 37 -1.68 -15.13 -8.46
N ALA A 38 -1.58 -16.41 -8.83
CA ALA A 38 -2.05 -16.88 -10.12
C ALA A 38 -3.55 -16.69 -10.34
N GLU A 39 -4.35 -16.70 -9.27
CA GLU A 39 -5.80 -16.56 -9.34
C GLU A 39 -6.27 -15.13 -9.12
N ARG A 40 -5.64 -14.41 -8.19
CA ARG A 40 -6.09 -13.09 -7.75
C ARG A 40 -5.31 -11.93 -8.36
N GLY A 41 -4.22 -12.22 -9.08
CA GLY A 41 -3.36 -11.21 -9.66
C GLY A 41 -2.29 -10.73 -8.67
N TYR A 42 -1.90 -9.46 -8.77
CA TYR A 42 -0.88 -8.89 -7.89
C TYR A 42 -1.52 -8.46 -6.57
N LEU A 43 -0.94 -8.92 -5.47
CA LEU A 43 -1.44 -8.62 -4.13
C LEU A 43 -0.57 -7.59 -3.43
N TYR A 44 -1.21 -6.59 -2.88
CA TYR A 44 -0.57 -5.48 -2.19
C TYR A 44 -1.05 -5.41 -0.75
N LEU A 45 -0.13 -5.10 0.15
CA LEU A 45 -0.49 -4.67 1.49
C LEU A 45 -0.79 -3.17 1.39
N GLY A 46 -2.00 -2.77 1.77
CA GLY A 46 -2.43 -1.39 1.72
C GLY A 46 -2.65 -0.81 3.10
N VAL A 47 -2.39 0.47 3.25
CA VAL A 47 -2.69 1.21 4.47
C VAL A 47 -3.32 2.54 4.12
N GLN A 48 -4.43 2.87 4.79
CA GLN A 48 -5.02 4.19 4.69
C GLN A 48 -4.04 5.21 5.26
N ILE A 49 -3.74 6.26 4.51
CA ILE A 49 -2.70 7.20 4.87
C ILE A 49 -3.17 8.64 4.66
N SER A 50 -2.88 9.51 5.63
CA SER A 50 -3.18 10.93 5.53
C SER A 50 -2.22 11.62 4.56
N GLY A 51 -2.61 12.78 4.07
CA GLY A 51 -1.73 13.59 3.23
C GLY A 51 -0.45 13.99 3.95
N THR A 52 -0.53 14.28 5.24
CA THR A 52 0.64 14.63 6.06
C THR A 52 1.63 13.47 6.12
N ARG A 53 1.14 12.27 6.42
CA ARG A 53 2.01 11.11 6.54
C ARG A 53 2.57 10.67 5.18
N LEU A 54 1.77 10.81 4.13
CA LEU A 54 2.23 10.53 2.77
C LEU A 54 3.37 11.49 2.38
N ALA A 55 3.27 12.77 2.76
CA ALA A 55 4.32 13.74 2.53
C ALA A 55 5.60 13.36 3.30
N GLU A 56 5.47 12.91 4.55
CA GLU A 56 6.61 12.42 5.32
C GLU A 56 7.30 11.24 4.63
N PHE A 57 6.54 10.32 4.10
CA PHE A 57 7.10 9.20 3.33
C PHE A 57 7.80 9.71 2.07
N SER A 58 7.18 10.62 1.32
CA SER A 58 7.75 11.18 0.09
C SER A 58 9.04 11.97 0.36
N ASP A 59 9.15 12.58 1.54
CA ASP A 59 10.34 13.33 1.95
C ASP A 59 11.44 12.44 2.56
N GLY A 60 11.22 11.15 2.62
CA GLY A 60 12.18 10.20 3.18
C GLY A 60 12.22 10.17 4.70
N GLN A 61 11.23 10.75 5.37
CA GLN A 61 11.16 10.83 6.84
C GLN A 61 10.41 9.66 7.47
N LEU A 62 9.71 8.88 6.68
CA LEU A 62 8.96 7.72 7.16
C LEU A 62 9.47 6.47 6.46
N ASP A 63 9.86 5.47 7.25
CA ASP A 63 10.24 4.15 6.74
C ASP A 63 8.97 3.45 6.21
N LEU A 64 9.06 2.86 5.03
CA LEU A 64 7.92 2.18 4.41
C LEU A 64 7.33 1.10 5.32
N ARG A 65 8.18 0.32 5.99
CA ARG A 65 7.73 -0.71 6.92
C ARG A 65 6.92 -0.11 8.06
N ASP A 66 7.36 1.03 8.59
CA ASP A 66 6.68 1.69 9.70
C ASP A 66 5.29 2.20 9.32
N ALA A 67 5.06 2.51 8.05
CA ALA A 67 3.73 2.90 7.59
C ALA A 67 2.70 1.79 7.84
N TYR A 68 3.13 0.53 7.81
CA TYR A 68 2.25 -0.61 8.01
C TYR A 68 2.27 -1.15 9.44
N VAL A 69 3.42 -1.10 10.09
CA VAL A 69 3.58 -1.59 11.47
C VAL A 69 2.98 -0.62 12.48
N TYR A 70 3.06 0.66 12.19
CA TYR A 70 2.52 1.72 13.05
C TYR A 70 1.53 2.58 12.26
N PRO A 71 0.36 2.02 11.89
CA PRO A 71 -0.64 2.78 11.13
C PRO A 71 -1.21 3.93 11.98
N GLU A 72 -1.74 4.95 11.31
CA GLU A 72 -2.26 6.15 11.97
C GLU A 72 -3.46 5.87 12.86
N ALA A 73 -4.23 4.82 12.55
CA ALA A 73 -5.38 4.43 13.33
C ALA A 73 -5.61 2.93 13.21
N ASP A 74 -6.40 2.39 14.12
CA ASP A 74 -6.85 0.99 14.02
C ASP A 74 -7.70 0.83 12.75
N CYS A 75 -7.66 -0.37 12.18
CA CYS A 75 -8.45 -0.72 11.00
C CYS A 75 -8.06 0.05 9.72
N CYS A 76 -6.83 0.57 9.65
CA CYS A 76 -6.34 1.23 8.45
C CYS A 76 -5.76 0.28 7.41
N LEU A 77 -5.43 -0.95 7.79
CA LEU A 77 -4.77 -1.93 6.91
C LEU A 77 -5.78 -2.70 6.06
N CYS A 78 -5.37 -3.02 4.84
CA CYS A 78 -6.23 -3.79 3.94
C CYS A 78 -5.39 -4.61 2.95
N LEU A 79 -6.05 -5.61 2.38
CA LEU A 79 -5.50 -6.39 1.26
C LEU A 79 -6.05 -5.77 -0.03
N VAL A 80 -5.13 -5.44 -0.94
CA VAL A 80 -5.47 -4.86 -2.24
C VAL A 80 -5.04 -5.82 -3.33
N ALA A 81 -5.87 -6.02 -4.33
CA ALA A 81 -5.55 -6.86 -5.48
C ALA A 81 -5.61 -6.04 -6.76
N ALA A 82 -4.65 -6.25 -7.65
CA ALA A 82 -4.64 -5.69 -8.99
C ALA A 82 -4.80 -6.81 -10.00
N THR A 83 -5.92 -6.82 -10.70
CA THR A 83 -6.24 -7.82 -11.72
C THR A 83 -6.58 -7.09 -13.02
N ASN A 84 -5.83 -7.39 -14.09
CA ASN A 84 -6.03 -6.75 -15.40
C ASN A 84 -5.99 -5.22 -15.31
N GLY A 85 -5.12 -4.68 -14.46
CA GLY A 85 -4.97 -3.24 -14.29
C GLY A 85 -6.02 -2.58 -13.39
N VAL A 86 -6.93 -3.36 -12.82
CA VAL A 86 -7.98 -2.86 -11.93
C VAL A 86 -7.59 -3.14 -10.48
N LEU A 87 -7.58 -2.08 -9.67
CA LEU A 87 -7.26 -2.17 -8.25
C LEU A 87 -8.54 -2.24 -7.42
N ASN A 88 -8.58 -3.17 -6.46
CA ASN A 88 -9.70 -3.30 -5.54
C ASN A 88 -9.20 -3.62 -4.14
N ILE A 89 -9.86 -3.04 -3.12
CA ILE A 89 -9.70 -3.50 -1.75
C ILE A 89 -10.48 -4.81 -1.63
N VAL A 90 -9.77 -5.89 -1.29
CA VAL A 90 -10.37 -7.22 -1.16
C VAL A 90 -11.01 -7.38 0.21
N LYS A 91 -10.27 -7.00 1.26
CA LYS A 91 -10.75 -7.11 2.64
C LYS A 91 -9.91 -6.23 3.58
N PRO A 92 -10.49 -5.81 4.72
CA PRO A 92 -9.69 -5.18 5.77
C PRO A 92 -8.78 -6.21 6.43
N LEU A 93 -7.66 -5.73 6.99
CA LEU A 93 -6.71 -6.55 7.73
C LEU A 93 -6.48 -5.92 9.10
N GLN A 94 -6.21 -6.77 10.09
CA GLN A 94 -5.76 -6.34 11.39
C GLN A 94 -4.25 -6.56 11.48
N ILE A 95 -3.57 -5.88 12.40
CA ILE A 95 -2.13 -6.02 12.56
C ILE A 95 -1.74 -7.49 12.76
N ARG A 96 -2.54 -8.25 13.50
CA ARG A 96 -2.29 -9.68 13.75
C ARG A 96 -2.38 -10.56 12.49
N ASP A 97 -3.03 -10.04 11.43
CA ASP A 97 -3.17 -10.76 10.16
C ASP A 97 -1.96 -10.56 9.25
N ILE A 98 -1.07 -9.63 9.60
CA ILE A 98 0.10 -9.29 8.80
C ILE A 98 1.21 -10.27 9.11
N THR A 99 1.76 -10.90 8.06
CA THR A 99 2.92 -11.78 8.19
C THR A 99 4.17 -11.03 7.76
N GLU A 100 5.33 -11.52 8.17
CA GLU A 100 6.61 -10.90 7.83
C GLU A 100 6.81 -10.81 6.31
N GLU A 101 6.36 -11.81 5.55
CA GLU A 101 6.50 -11.82 4.10
C GLU A 101 5.66 -10.75 3.40
N MET A 102 4.63 -10.22 4.05
CA MET A 102 3.79 -9.15 3.51
C MET A 102 4.42 -7.77 3.70
N LEU A 103 5.33 -7.65 4.66
CA LEU A 103 5.94 -6.37 5.03
C LEU A 103 7.17 -6.07 4.18
N PRO A 104 7.38 -4.80 3.81
CA PRO A 104 8.64 -4.40 3.21
C PRO A 104 9.77 -4.49 4.23
N GLU A 105 11.01 -4.57 3.76
CA GLU A 105 12.17 -4.57 4.63
C GLU A 105 12.30 -3.25 5.38
N ALA A 106 12.87 -3.30 6.59
CA ALA A 106 13.14 -2.11 7.37
C ALA A 106 14.23 -1.27 6.69
N GLY A 107 14.16 0.03 6.86
CA GLY A 107 15.14 0.96 6.32
C GLY A 107 14.82 1.50 4.93
N TYR A 108 13.72 1.07 4.33
CA TYR A 108 13.31 1.60 3.02
C TYR A 108 12.63 2.96 3.23
N THR A 109 13.22 3.99 2.65
CA THR A 109 12.62 5.32 2.59
C THR A 109 12.52 5.76 1.15
N CYS A 110 11.54 6.62 0.87
CA CYS A 110 11.37 7.15 -0.47
C CYS A 110 12.51 8.14 -0.75
N SER A 111 13.32 7.86 -1.77
CA SER A 111 14.34 8.81 -2.19
C SER A 111 13.86 9.46 -3.48
N MET A 112 13.04 10.47 -3.32
CA MET A 112 12.63 11.32 -4.42
C MET A 112 13.74 12.33 -4.64
N VAL A 113 14.55 12.06 -5.63
CA VAL A 113 15.62 13.00 -6.02
C VAL A 113 15.15 13.81 -7.20
#